data_268c5e736b9e549c37e94d1fd5acf331
#
_entry.id   268c5e736b9e549c37e94d1fd5acf331
#
_cell.length_a   1.000
_cell.length_b   1.000
_cell.length_c   1.000
_cell.angle_alpha   90.00
_cell.angle_beta   90.00
_cell.angle_gamma   90.00
#
_symmetry.space_group_name_H-M   'P 1'
#
loop_
_entity.id
_entity.type
_entity.pdbx_description
1 polymer ?
#
loop_
_entity_poly.entity_id
_entity_poly.type
_entity_poly.pdbx_seq_one_letter_code
_entity_poly.pdbx_strand_id
1 'polypeptide(L)'
;MEGREMKITDLKFEKIKIKLKKPFVISRGATEYCESVLVKITTDEGYYGFGEATPSRSVTGESIDSVTFVLKTFKEILIGQDPLAIERIHYILNKAIAGNTAAKAAVDIALYDIKGKVMQEPLYKLLGGFENKVQTDITIGIGAPQEMANEAKEMVARGFNILKIKTGIDLKNDVEAIRLIRKSVGDNVRLKIDANQGWNVHDTLTAIKMMENYNVEAVEQPLADWDFDGSALLRKKADMKIILDESIHNAHDAIHAMKKDSADMINIKLMKSGGLYEAEKIDAIAESAGINCMVGCMVETKVALTAGASLVAAKRNITDADLDSFMYYEEFEGIKGGFEVKGDTIILSDKPGLGIEINM
;
A
#
# COMPACT_ATOMS: atom_id res chain seq x y z
N MET A 1 20.66 5.95 -37.49
CA MET A 1 20.42 7.00 -36.48
C MET A 1 20.67 6.33 -35.15
N GLU A 2 21.79 6.58 -34.50
CA GLU A 2 21.97 6.23 -33.07
C GLU A 2 20.93 7.05 -32.32
N GLY A 3 19.92 6.38 -31.78
CA GLY A 3 18.89 7.02 -30.97
C GLY A 3 19.56 7.63 -29.74
N ARG A 4 19.47 8.93 -29.58
CA ARG A 4 19.94 9.63 -28.39
C ARG A 4 19.13 9.10 -27.22
N GLU A 5 19.79 8.44 -26.27
CA GLU A 5 19.15 7.99 -25.03
C GLU A 5 18.68 9.22 -24.24
N MET A 6 17.40 9.24 -23.84
CA MET A 6 16.85 10.24 -22.92
C MET A 6 17.58 10.19 -21.58
N LYS A 7 17.83 11.35 -20.95
CA LYS A 7 18.60 11.44 -19.71
C LYS A 7 17.85 12.21 -18.63
N ILE A 8 17.94 11.72 -17.40
CA ILE A 8 17.50 12.45 -16.21
C ILE A 8 18.37 13.70 -16.07
N THR A 9 17.75 14.87 -15.95
CA THR A 9 18.43 16.17 -15.78
C THR A 9 18.28 16.73 -14.37
N ASP A 10 17.19 16.40 -13.65
CA ASP A 10 16.98 16.87 -12.29
C ASP A 10 16.07 15.93 -11.50
N LEU A 11 16.25 15.94 -10.18
CA LEU A 11 15.34 15.38 -9.19
C LEU A 11 15.05 16.44 -8.13
N LYS A 12 13.80 16.90 -8.07
CA LYS A 12 13.29 17.78 -7.02
C LYS A 12 12.42 17.02 -6.06
N PHE A 13 12.34 17.49 -4.82
CA PHE A 13 11.42 16.92 -3.83
C PHE A 13 10.91 17.98 -2.86
N GLU A 14 9.70 17.79 -2.37
CA GLU A 14 9.03 18.67 -1.40
C GLU A 14 8.40 17.83 -0.29
N LYS A 15 8.56 18.30 0.96
CA LYS A 15 7.89 17.72 2.13
C LYS A 15 6.46 18.24 2.17
N ILE A 16 5.51 17.33 2.33
CA ILE A 16 4.10 17.68 2.55
C ILE A 16 3.63 17.15 3.90
N LYS A 17 2.71 17.89 4.50
CA LYS A 17 2.09 17.53 5.77
C LYS A 17 0.64 17.96 5.75
N ILE A 18 -0.29 16.98 5.74
CA ILE A 18 -1.73 17.21 5.67
C ILE A 18 -2.34 16.69 6.97
N LYS A 19 -3.14 17.51 7.63
CA LYS A 19 -3.81 17.10 8.87
C LYS A 19 -4.91 16.09 8.58
N LEU A 20 -5.00 15.03 9.38
CA LEU A 20 -6.10 14.08 9.31
C LEU A 20 -7.36 14.66 9.98
N LYS A 21 -8.52 14.29 9.49
CA LYS A 21 -9.84 14.64 10.04
C LYS A 21 -10.01 14.21 11.49
N LYS A 22 -9.39 13.05 11.83
CA LYS A 22 -9.27 12.51 13.18
C LYS A 22 -7.95 11.72 13.30
N PRO A 23 -7.42 11.52 14.52
CA PRO A 23 -6.26 10.65 14.70
C PRO A 23 -6.54 9.23 14.19
N PHE A 24 -5.61 8.65 13.44
CA PHE A 24 -5.69 7.27 12.97
C PHE A 24 -4.87 6.37 13.91
N VAL A 25 -5.56 5.44 14.58
CA VAL A 25 -5.00 4.61 15.65
C VAL A 25 -4.90 3.15 15.21
N ILE A 26 -3.71 2.58 15.37
CA ILE A 26 -3.40 1.16 15.16
C ILE A 26 -2.71 0.60 16.42
N SER A 27 -2.48 -0.71 16.51
CA SER A 27 -1.79 -1.33 17.66
C SER A 27 -0.38 -0.76 17.91
N ARG A 28 0.27 -0.21 16.89
CA ARG A 28 1.66 0.32 16.94
C ARG A 28 1.74 1.83 17.20
N GLY A 29 0.62 2.51 17.39
CA GLY A 29 0.59 3.95 17.68
C GLY A 29 -0.54 4.70 16.97
N ALA A 30 -0.44 6.02 17.01
CA ALA A 30 -1.40 6.92 16.37
C ALA A 30 -0.68 7.95 15.49
N THR A 31 -1.33 8.38 14.40
CA THR A 31 -0.89 9.49 13.58
C THR A 31 -2.00 10.52 13.40
N GLU A 32 -1.64 11.80 13.36
CA GLU A 32 -2.55 12.93 13.15
C GLU A 32 -2.34 13.59 11.78
N TYR A 33 -1.33 13.15 11.05
CA TYR A 33 -0.94 13.77 9.78
C TYR A 33 -0.59 12.71 8.74
N CYS A 34 -0.94 13.00 7.48
CA CYS A 34 -0.27 12.42 6.32
C CYS A 34 1.03 13.20 6.12
N GLU A 35 2.16 12.55 6.32
CA GLU A 35 3.49 13.13 6.11
C GLU A 35 4.20 12.38 5.00
N SER A 36 4.47 13.07 3.89
CA SER A 36 5.08 12.49 2.69
C SER A 36 6.13 13.41 2.09
N VAL A 37 6.93 12.86 1.19
CA VAL A 37 7.84 13.58 0.31
C VAL A 37 7.43 13.34 -1.13
N LEU A 38 6.95 14.38 -1.80
CA LEU A 38 6.69 14.34 -3.24
C LEU A 38 8.01 14.48 -3.99
N VAL A 39 8.15 13.73 -5.07
CA VAL A 39 9.33 13.73 -5.96
C VAL A 39 8.90 14.06 -7.37
N LYS A 40 9.71 14.89 -8.05
CA LYS A 40 9.61 15.16 -9.47
C LYS A 40 10.96 14.87 -10.14
N ILE A 41 10.96 13.97 -11.11
CA ILE A 41 12.13 13.69 -11.97
C ILE A 41 11.88 14.34 -13.33
N THR A 42 12.87 15.05 -13.89
CA THR A 42 12.80 15.69 -15.20
C THR A 42 13.87 15.13 -16.13
N THR A 43 13.62 15.21 -17.45
CA THR A 43 14.50 14.70 -18.49
C THR A 43 14.91 15.78 -19.49
N ASP A 44 15.95 15.52 -20.28
CA ASP A 44 16.45 16.41 -21.35
C ASP A 44 15.52 16.48 -22.57
N GLU A 45 14.53 15.58 -22.67
CA GLU A 45 13.49 15.60 -23.71
C GLU A 45 12.18 16.27 -23.24
N GLY A 46 12.17 16.87 -22.04
CA GLY A 46 11.03 17.60 -21.50
C GLY A 46 9.98 16.73 -20.81
N TYR A 47 10.15 15.41 -20.76
CA TYR A 47 9.31 14.55 -19.93
C TYR A 47 9.63 14.74 -18.45
N TYR A 48 8.61 14.54 -17.62
CA TYR A 48 8.76 14.52 -16.17
C TYR A 48 7.81 13.51 -15.54
N GLY A 49 8.18 12.98 -14.40
CA GLY A 49 7.34 12.08 -13.61
C GLY A 49 7.27 12.47 -12.16
N PHE A 50 6.14 12.15 -11.54
CA PHE A 50 5.91 12.35 -10.12
C PHE A 50 5.96 11.03 -9.37
N GLY A 51 6.48 11.08 -8.14
CA GLY A 51 6.48 9.98 -7.19
C GLY A 51 6.27 10.49 -5.79
N GLU A 52 6.06 9.57 -4.86
CA GLU A 52 5.80 9.87 -3.46
C GLU A 52 6.49 8.86 -2.55
N ALA A 53 7.10 9.36 -1.48
CA ALA A 53 7.60 8.56 -0.37
C ALA A 53 6.80 8.88 0.89
N THR A 54 6.12 7.87 1.43
CA THR A 54 5.41 7.96 2.72
C THR A 54 6.09 7.04 3.72
N PRO A 55 7.11 7.52 4.46
CA PRO A 55 7.87 6.70 5.39
C PRO A 55 7.05 6.33 6.63
N SER A 56 7.35 5.17 7.18
CA SER A 56 6.79 4.71 8.46
C SER A 56 7.92 4.25 9.38
N ARG A 57 8.03 4.88 10.55
CA ARG A 57 9.06 4.49 11.54
C ARG A 57 8.89 3.07 12.04
N SER A 58 7.65 2.61 12.18
CA SER A 58 7.32 1.31 12.73
C SER A 58 7.29 0.18 11.70
N VAL A 59 7.27 0.50 10.38
CA VAL A 59 7.19 -0.50 9.30
C VAL A 59 8.47 -0.49 8.46
N THR A 60 8.89 0.67 7.94
CA THR A 60 10.08 0.77 7.09
C THR A 60 11.32 1.27 7.83
N GLY A 61 11.17 1.74 9.08
CA GLY A 61 12.26 2.34 9.85
C GLY A 61 12.70 3.71 9.35
N GLU A 62 11.94 4.32 8.44
CA GLU A 62 12.26 5.59 7.81
C GLU A 62 11.48 6.76 8.43
N SER A 63 11.99 7.96 8.20
CA SER A 63 11.37 9.24 8.53
C SER A 63 11.46 10.20 7.35
N ILE A 64 10.70 11.30 7.40
CA ILE A 64 10.80 12.38 6.39
C ILE A 64 12.26 12.87 6.23
N ASP A 65 13.01 12.94 7.30
CA ASP A 65 14.41 13.42 7.24
C ASP A 65 15.35 12.37 6.63
N SER A 66 15.19 11.08 6.96
CA SER A 66 15.97 10.03 6.32
C SER A 66 15.66 9.92 4.82
N VAL A 67 14.38 9.98 4.43
CA VAL A 67 13.95 10.01 3.03
C VAL A 67 14.58 11.18 2.28
N THR A 68 14.51 12.40 2.85
CA THR A 68 15.10 13.58 2.18
C THR A 68 16.61 13.53 2.08
N PHE A 69 17.28 12.94 3.06
CA PHE A 69 18.73 12.69 2.98
C PHE A 69 19.07 11.71 1.84
N VAL A 70 18.33 10.60 1.74
CA VAL A 70 18.52 9.58 0.69
C VAL A 70 18.22 10.14 -0.69
N LEU A 71 17.15 10.93 -0.85
CA LEU A 71 16.80 11.56 -2.13
C LEU A 71 17.87 12.56 -2.62
N LYS A 72 18.59 13.24 -1.72
CA LYS A 72 19.76 14.06 -2.12
C LYS A 72 20.85 13.19 -2.75
N THR A 73 21.18 12.06 -2.14
CA THR A 73 22.14 11.10 -2.71
C THR A 73 21.65 10.54 -4.04
N PHE A 74 20.36 10.18 -4.12
CA PHE A 74 19.77 9.67 -5.37
C PHE A 74 19.80 10.70 -6.50
N LYS A 75 19.58 11.99 -6.20
CA LYS A 75 19.74 13.06 -7.20
C LYS A 75 21.11 13.01 -7.85
N GLU A 76 22.19 12.93 -7.07
CA GLU A 76 23.56 12.95 -7.58
C GLU A 76 23.86 11.77 -8.52
N ILE A 77 23.37 10.56 -8.18
CA ILE A 77 23.68 9.34 -8.93
C ILE A 77 22.72 9.08 -10.10
N LEU A 78 21.55 9.72 -10.13
CA LEU A 78 20.55 9.53 -11.18
C LEU A 78 20.71 10.50 -12.34
N ILE A 79 21.30 11.68 -12.15
CA ILE A 79 21.55 12.62 -13.24
C ILE A 79 22.40 11.94 -14.33
N GLY A 80 21.93 12.04 -15.57
CA GLY A 80 22.56 11.41 -16.75
C GLY A 80 22.18 9.95 -17.00
N GLN A 81 21.41 9.30 -16.10
CA GLN A 81 20.87 7.95 -16.33
C GLN A 81 19.65 8.01 -17.27
N ASP A 82 19.40 6.92 -18.00
CA ASP A 82 18.19 6.74 -18.79
C ASP A 82 17.01 6.41 -17.85
N PRO A 83 15.94 7.24 -17.78
CA PRO A 83 14.79 7.00 -16.93
C PRO A 83 13.98 5.74 -17.31
N LEU A 84 14.13 5.22 -18.52
CA LEU A 84 13.44 4.01 -18.97
C LEU A 84 14.20 2.73 -18.60
N ALA A 85 15.46 2.82 -18.21
CA ALA A 85 16.28 1.69 -17.74
C ALA A 85 16.00 1.38 -16.25
N ILE A 86 14.73 1.10 -15.91
CA ILE A 86 14.23 0.97 -14.53
C ILE A 86 15.03 -0.06 -13.74
N GLU A 87 15.29 -1.25 -14.31
CA GLU A 87 16.07 -2.29 -13.62
C GLU A 87 17.49 -1.82 -13.29
N ARG A 88 18.15 -1.12 -14.22
CA ARG A 88 19.48 -0.56 -13.99
C ARG A 88 19.46 0.50 -12.90
N ILE A 89 18.43 1.34 -12.87
CA ILE A 89 18.27 2.34 -11.81
C ILE A 89 18.08 1.65 -10.45
N HIS A 90 17.22 0.65 -10.34
CA HIS A 90 17.07 -0.12 -9.10
C HIS A 90 18.40 -0.76 -8.63
N TYR A 91 19.19 -1.31 -9.56
CA TYR A 91 20.52 -1.81 -9.22
C TYR A 91 21.41 -0.70 -8.63
N ILE A 92 21.43 0.49 -9.25
CA ILE A 92 22.21 1.65 -8.78
C ILE A 92 21.74 2.09 -7.38
N LEU A 93 20.42 2.26 -7.17
CA LEU A 93 19.83 2.67 -5.90
C LEU A 93 20.12 1.64 -4.78
N ASN A 94 19.97 0.36 -5.07
CA ASN A 94 20.20 -0.73 -4.12
C ASN A 94 21.68 -0.84 -3.73
N LYS A 95 22.60 -0.57 -4.66
CA LYS A 95 24.03 -0.53 -4.39
C LYS A 95 24.44 0.69 -3.57
N ALA A 96 23.78 1.83 -3.77
CA ALA A 96 24.09 3.06 -3.07
C ALA A 96 23.65 3.03 -1.60
N ILE A 97 22.44 2.54 -1.31
CA ILE A 97 21.90 2.55 0.06
C ILE A 97 21.04 1.30 0.28
N ALA A 98 21.32 0.57 1.36
CA ALA A 98 20.49 -0.55 1.80
C ALA A 98 19.16 -0.06 2.41
N GLY A 99 18.08 -0.84 2.28
CA GLY A 99 16.75 -0.46 2.78
C GLY A 99 16.26 0.83 2.13
N ASN A 100 15.72 1.75 2.93
CA ASN A 100 15.20 3.05 2.49
C ASN A 100 14.20 2.92 1.34
N THR A 101 13.26 2.01 1.54
CA THR A 101 12.33 1.54 0.51
C THR A 101 11.32 2.61 0.12
N ALA A 102 10.88 3.48 1.06
CA ALA A 102 9.99 4.57 0.73
C ALA A 102 10.67 5.59 -0.22
N ALA A 103 11.94 5.93 0.01
CA ALA A 103 12.69 6.80 -0.90
C ALA A 103 12.88 6.17 -2.29
N LYS A 104 13.11 4.85 -2.36
CA LYS A 104 13.20 4.11 -3.63
C LYS A 104 11.85 4.07 -4.35
N ALA A 105 10.75 3.86 -3.61
CA ALA A 105 9.40 3.86 -4.16
C ALA A 105 9.06 5.20 -4.84
N ALA A 106 9.46 6.33 -4.23
CA ALA A 106 9.24 7.63 -4.84
C ALA A 106 9.95 7.79 -6.18
N VAL A 107 11.20 7.32 -6.28
CA VAL A 107 11.95 7.33 -7.56
C VAL A 107 11.30 6.39 -8.55
N ASP A 108 11.01 5.17 -8.15
CA ASP A 108 10.40 4.14 -8.98
C ASP A 108 9.07 4.60 -9.59
N ILE A 109 8.15 5.10 -8.78
CA ILE A 109 6.85 5.63 -9.22
C ILE A 109 7.04 6.75 -10.24
N ALA A 110 7.99 7.67 -10.00
CA ALA A 110 8.29 8.76 -10.93
C ALA A 110 8.83 8.25 -12.27
N LEU A 111 9.65 7.20 -12.27
CA LEU A 111 10.15 6.58 -13.51
C LEU A 111 9.04 5.89 -14.30
N TYR A 112 8.13 5.19 -13.63
CA TYR A 112 6.98 4.59 -14.27
C TYR A 112 5.99 5.64 -14.80
N ASP A 113 5.85 6.78 -14.14
CA ASP A 113 5.06 7.92 -14.65
C ASP A 113 5.70 8.50 -15.92
N ILE A 114 7.05 8.68 -15.96
CA ILE A 114 7.78 9.06 -17.18
C ILE A 114 7.54 8.04 -18.29
N LYS A 115 7.71 6.74 -18.00
CA LYS A 115 7.51 5.66 -18.96
C LYS A 115 6.12 5.70 -19.58
N GLY A 116 5.08 5.93 -18.78
CA GLY A 116 3.71 6.07 -19.27
C GLY A 116 3.53 7.27 -20.18
N LYS A 117 4.12 8.41 -19.82
CA LYS A 117 4.07 9.63 -20.64
C LYS A 117 4.83 9.49 -21.95
N VAL A 118 5.99 8.84 -21.97
CA VAL A 118 6.76 8.54 -23.19
C VAL A 118 5.98 7.59 -24.10
N MET A 119 5.36 6.55 -23.55
CA MET A 119 4.58 5.58 -24.30
C MET A 119 3.16 6.04 -24.63
N GLN A 120 2.73 7.21 -24.12
CA GLN A 120 1.37 7.74 -24.28
C GLN A 120 0.28 6.79 -23.77
N GLU A 121 0.58 6.01 -22.73
CA GLU A 121 -0.35 5.05 -22.11
C GLU A 121 -0.48 5.29 -20.60
N PRO A 122 -1.66 5.07 -20.04
CA PRO A 122 -1.85 5.11 -18.58
C PRO A 122 -1.07 3.98 -17.91
N LEU A 123 -0.65 4.22 -16.68
CA LEU A 123 0.23 3.32 -15.95
C LEU A 123 -0.35 1.91 -15.81
N TYR A 124 -1.64 1.76 -15.50
CA TYR A 124 -2.26 0.45 -15.32
C TYR A 124 -2.15 -0.42 -16.59
N LYS A 125 -2.20 0.15 -17.79
CA LYS A 125 -2.02 -0.60 -19.05
C LYS A 125 -0.59 -1.07 -19.23
N LEU A 126 0.39 -0.28 -18.85
CA LEU A 126 1.81 -0.66 -18.94
C LEU A 126 2.18 -1.80 -17.99
N LEU A 127 1.45 -1.93 -16.87
CA LEU A 127 1.66 -2.98 -15.87
C LEU A 127 0.92 -4.28 -16.21
N GLY A 128 0.03 -4.29 -17.20
CA GLY A 128 -0.70 -5.50 -17.60
C GLY A 128 -2.12 -5.27 -18.13
N GLY A 129 -2.79 -4.21 -17.66
CA GLY A 129 -4.04 -3.71 -18.24
C GLY A 129 -5.25 -4.64 -18.10
N PHE A 130 -5.39 -5.35 -16.98
CA PHE A 130 -6.49 -6.28 -16.77
C PHE A 130 -7.84 -5.54 -16.68
N GLU A 131 -7.91 -4.43 -15.92
CA GLU A 131 -9.08 -3.54 -15.81
C GLU A 131 -8.63 -2.10 -15.49
N ASN A 132 -9.58 -1.16 -15.30
CA ASN A 132 -9.29 0.23 -14.91
C ASN A 132 -10.04 0.67 -13.64
N LYS A 133 -10.63 -0.29 -12.91
CA LYS A 133 -11.39 -0.06 -11.69
C LYS A 133 -10.84 -0.93 -10.58
N VAL A 134 -10.84 -0.38 -9.37
CA VAL A 134 -10.37 -1.07 -8.17
C VAL A 134 -11.40 -0.87 -7.07
N GLN A 135 -11.93 -1.96 -6.52
CA GLN A 135 -12.70 -1.90 -5.29
C GLN A 135 -11.74 -1.87 -4.10
N THR A 136 -11.82 -0.82 -3.27
CA THR A 136 -11.02 -0.70 -2.04
C THR A 136 -11.88 -0.93 -0.82
N ASP A 137 -11.29 -1.43 0.25
CA ASP A 137 -11.91 -1.40 1.57
C ASP A 137 -11.81 0.00 2.20
N ILE A 138 -12.37 0.16 3.39
CA ILE A 138 -12.16 1.30 4.26
C ILE A 138 -11.78 0.80 5.64
N THR A 139 -10.72 1.38 6.22
CA THR A 139 -10.22 1.00 7.54
C THR A 139 -10.93 1.77 8.65
N ILE A 140 -11.39 1.03 9.66
CA ILE A 140 -11.88 1.54 10.93
C ILE A 140 -10.75 1.46 11.94
N GLY A 141 -10.24 2.59 12.42
CA GLY A 141 -9.18 2.67 13.41
C GLY A 141 -9.63 2.15 14.79
N ILE A 142 -8.65 1.83 15.65
CA ILE A 142 -8.95 1.35 17.02
C ILE A 142 -9.58 2.48 17.84
N GLY A 143 -10.67 2.16 18.53
CA GLY A 143 -11.43 3.08 19.39
C GLY A 143 -12.36 2.32 20.34
N ALA A 144 -13.29 3.03 20.98
CA ALA A 144 -14.32 2.37 21.77
C ALA A 144 -15.22 1.52 20.85
N PRO A 145 -15.57 0.28 21.21
CA PRO A 145 -16.32 -0.64 20.34
C PRO A 145 -17.60 -0.04 19.73
N GLN A 146 -18.35 0.76 20.50
CA GLN A 146 -19.57 1.41 19.98
C GLN A 146 -19.26 2.53 18.99
N GLU A 147 -18.18 3.28 19.17
CA GLU A 147 -17.74 4.32 18.22
C GLU A 147 -17.29 3.68 16.91
N MET A 148 -16.52 2.60 16.96
CA MET A 148 -16.13 1.83 15.78
C MET A 148 -17.34 1.30 15.01
N ALA A 149 -18.37 0.80 15.70
CA ALA A 149 -19.61 0.34 15.06
C ALA A 149 -20.41 1.47 14.42
N ASN A 150 -20.44 2.65 15.02
CA ASN A 150 -21.08 3.82 14.43
C ASN A 150 -20.35 4.29 13.18
N GLU A 151 -19.03 4.34 13.22
CA GLU A 151 -18.19 4.69 12.05
C GLU A 151 -18.36 3.66 10.92
N ALA A 152 -18.33 2.37 11.23
CA ALA A 152 -18.57 1.31 10.26
C ALA A 152 -19.92 1.48 9.54
N LYS A 153 -20.99 1.78 10.30
CA LYS A 153 -22.31 2.08 9.73
C LYS A 153 -22.30 3.30 8.82
N GLU A 154 -21.58 4.37 9.19
CA GLU A 154 -21.42 5.55 8.36
C GLU A 154 -20.71 5.23 7.05
N MET A 155 -19.59 4.46 7.10
CA MET A 155 -18.86 4.11 5.89
C MET A 155 -19.68 3.22 4.95
N VAL A 156 -20.46 2.28 5.47
CA VAL A 156 -21.40 1.48 4.65
C VAL A 156 -22.46 2.38 4.01
N ALA A 157 -23.01 3.35 4.73
CA ALA A 157 -23.95 4.32 4.16
C ALA A 157 -23.34 5.21 3.05
N ARG A 158 -22.01 5.37 3.05
CA ARG A 158 -21.24 6.04 2.00
C ARG A 158 -20.90 5.13 0.81
N GLY A 159 -21.29 3.86 0.85
CA GLY A 159 -21.15 2.90 -0.25
C GLY A 159 -19.97 1.96 -0.14
N PHE A 160 -19.31 1.86 1.02
CA PHE A 160 -18.27 0.85 1.24
C PHE A 160 -18.89 -0.50 1.61
N ASN A 161 -18.48 -1.55 0.92
CA ASN A 161 -18.97 -2.91 1.12
C ASN A 161 -17.92 -3.83 1.77
N ILE A 162 -16.69 -3.34 1.96
CA ILE A 162 -15.58 -4.05 2.60
C ILE A 162 -15.03 -3.15 3.70
N LEU A 163 -14.98 -3.67 4.92
CA LEU A 163 -14.42 -2.98 6.07
C LEU A 163 -13.18 -3.72 6.57
N LYS A 164 -12.09 -3.00 6.76
CA LYS A 164 -10.90 -3.44 7.47
C LYS A 164 -10.93 -2.86 8.88
N ILE A 165 -10.89 -3.69 9.89
CA ILE A 165 -11.02 -3.27 11.28
C ILE A 165 -9.68 -3.44 11.99
N LYS A 166 -9.12 -2.35 12.51
CA LYS A 166 -7.89 -2.40 13.31
C LYS A 166 -8.16 -3.01 14.68
N THR A 167 -7.28 -3.92 15.08
CA THR A 167 -7.31 -4.70 16.33
C THR A 167 -5.91 -4.79 16.93
N GLY A 168 -5.69 -5.61 17.96
CA GLY A 168 -4.34 -5.94 18.44
C GLY A 168 -3.91 -5.24 19.73
N ILE A 169 -4.80 -4.48 20.41
CA ILE A 169 -4.48 -3.86 21.72
C ILE A 169 -5.12 -4.61 22.87
N ASP A 170 -6.41 -4.89 22.80
CA ASP A 170 -7.18 -5.58 23.84
C ASP A 170 -8.15 -6.57 23.21
N LEU A 171 -7.86 -7.86 23.34
CA LEU A 171 -8.61 -8.92 22.69
C LEU A 171 -10.12 -8.89 23.00
N LYS A 172 -10.53 -8.53 24.22
CA LYS A 172 -11.94 -8.46 24.57
C LYS A 172 -12.64 -7.31 23.88
N ASN A 173 -12.01 -6.14 23.85
CA ASN A 173 -12.53 -4.98 23.14
C ASN A 173 -12.52 -5.22 21.63
N ASP A 174 -11.49 -5.88 21.08
CA ASP A 174 -11.41 -6.23 19.66
C ASP A 174 -12.60 -7.11 19.23
N VAL A 175 -12.88 -8.19 20.00
CA VAL A 175 -14.03 -9.09 19.76
C VAL A 175 -15.36 -8.36 19.91
N GLU A 176 -15.50 -7.52 20.92
CA GLU A 176 -16.72 -6.74 21.15
C GLU A 176 -16.96 -5.71 20.02
N ALA A 177 -15.89 -5.07 19.51
CA ALA A 177 -15.99 -4.18 18.37
C ALA A 177 -16.49 -4.92 17.12
N ILE A 178 -15.92 -6.08 16.80
CA ILE A 178 -16.36 -6.90 15.66
C ILE A 178 -17.84 -7.32 15.82
N ARG A 179 -18.25 -7.74 17.01
CA ARG A 179 -19.64 -8.11 17.32
C ARG A 179 -20.60 -6.94 17.04
N LEU A 180 -20.26 -5.75 17.54
CA LEU A 180 -21.09 -4.55 17.37
C LEU A 180 -21.09 -4.06 15.93
N ILE A 181 -19.94 -4.08 15.24
CA ILE A 181 -19.83 -3.75 13.83
C ILE A 181 -20.73 -4.67 13.01
N ARG A 182 -20.59 -6.00 13.14
CA ARG A 182 -21.40 -6.97 12.40
C ARG A 182 -22.89 -6.75 12.62
N LYS A 183 -23.30 -6.52 13.87
CA LYS A 183 -24.69 -6.18 14.21
C LYS A 183 -25.18 -4.90 13.52
N SER A 184 -24.32 -3.91 13.35
CA SER A 184 -24.71 -2.59 12.81
C SER A 184 -24.72 -2.55 11.28
N VAL A 185 -23.87 -3.34 10.60
CA VAL A 185 -23.72 -3.31 9.14
C VAL A 185 -24.40 -4.48 8.42
N GLY A 186 -24.83 -5.53 9.14
CA GLY A 186 -25.48 -6.72 8.59
C GLY A 186 -24.49 -7.70 7.95
N ASP A 187 -25.00 -8.82 7.39
CA ASP A 187 -24.18 -9.95 6.96
C ASP A 187 -23.58 -9.80 5.55
N ASN A 188 -24.06 -8.85 4.76
CA ASN A 188 -23.61 -8.65 3.38
C ASN A 188 -22.30 -7.86 3.27
N VAL A 189 -21.88 -7.19 4.34
CA VAL A 189 -20.63 -6.42 4.36
C VAL A 189 -19.47 -7.35 4.68
N ARG A 190 -18.44 -7.34 3.85
CA ARG A 190 -17.22 -8.11 4.06
C ARG A 190 -16.41 -7.48 5.18
N LEU A 191 -15.95 -8.30 6.14
CA LEU A 191 -15.12 -7.85 7.26
C LEU A 191 -13.76 -8.53 7.20
N LYS A 192 -12.69 -7.73 7.28
CA LYS A 192 -11.31 -8.16 7.53
C LYS A 192 -10.81 -7.51 8.81
N ILE A 193 -9.92 -8.14 9.54
CA ILE A 193 -9.27 -7.54 10.72
C ILE A 193 -7.77 -7.43 10.48
N ASP A 194 -7.15 -6.44 11.11
CA ASP A 194 -5.70 -6.22 11.04
C ASP A 194 -5.17 -5.95 12.45
N ALA A 195 -4.35 -6.84 12.95
CA ALA A 195 -3.80 -6.75 14.28
C ALA A 195 -2.45 -6.03 14.33
N ASN A 196 -1.83 -5.71 13.18
CA ASN A 196 -0.53 -5.03 13.06
C ASN A 196 0.50 -5.58 14.07
N GLN A 197 0.66 -6.91 14.10
CA GLN A 197 1.60 -7.63 14.97
C GLN A 197 1.22 -7.59 16.49
N GLY A 198 -0.01 -7.23 16.83
CA GLY A 198 -0.43 -7.04 18.22
C GLY A 198 -0.72 -8.34 19.00
N TRP A 199 -0.78 -9.50 18.33
CA TRP A 199 -1.12 -10.78 18.93
C TRP A 199 0.04 -11.78 18.87
N ASN A 200 -0.10 -12.87 19.63
CA ASN A 200 0.68 -14.11 19.50
C ASN A 200 -0.23 -15.23 18.94
N VAL A 201 0.33 -16.41 18.70
CA VAL A 201 -0.41 -17.56 18.15
C VAL A 201 -1.61 -17.94 19.04
N HIS A 202 -1.45 -17.94 20.37
CA HIS A 202 -2.53 -18.31 21.29
C HIS A 202 -3.67 -17.30 21.25
N ASP A 203 -3.34 -16.00 21.31
CA ASP A 203 -4.32 -14.91 21.27
C ASP A 203 -5.05 -14.88 19.93
N THR A 204 -4.33 -15.09 18.81
CA THR A 204 -4.92 -15.15 17.48
C THR A 204 -5.95 -16.28 17.35
N LEU A 205 -5.59 -17.50 17.78
CA LEU A 205 -6.54 -18.64 17.74
C LEU A 205 -7.74 -18.41 18.65
N THR A 206 -7.52 -17.77 19.81
CA THR A 206 -8.60 -17.40 20.73
C THR A 206 -9.53 -16.36 20.11
N ALA A 207 -8.97 -15.30 19.49
CA ALA A 207 -9.73 -14.28 18.79
C ALA A 207 -10.59 -14.86 17.66
N ILE A 208 -9.97 -15.68 16.80
CA ILE A 208 -10.67 -16.33 15.67
C ILE A 208 -11.85 -17.15 16.17
N LYS A 209 -11.64 -17.98 17.22
CA LYS A 209 -12.71 -18.77 17.82
C LYS A 209 -13.84 -17.90 18.39
N MET A 210 -13.51 -16.79 19.06
CA MET A 210 -14.51 -15.87 19.62
C MET A 210 -15.28 -15.11 18.53
N MET A 211 -14.67 -14.96 17.34
CA MET A 211 -15.25 -14.25 16.20
C MET A 211 -15.94 -15.18 15.18
N GLU A 212 -15.98 -16.51 15.40
CA GLU A 212 -16.51 -17.51 14.44
C GLU A 212 -17.91 -17.20 13.91
N ASN A 213 -18.77 -16.58 14.73
CA ASN A 213 -20.15 -16.26 14.37
C ASN A 213 -20.30 -14.89 13.69
N TYR A 214 -19.22 -14.15 13.44
CA TYR A 214 -19.28 -12.78 12.89
C TYR A 214 -18.82 -12.69 11.42
N ASN A 215 -18.60 -13.84 10.78
CA ASN A 215 -18.21 -13.92 9.36
C ASN A 215 -17.07 -12.96 8.99
N VAL A 216 -15.95 -13.03 9.75
CA VAL A 216 -14.71 -12.32 9.44
C VAL A 216 -13.91 -13.18 8.46
N GLU A 217 -13.53 -12.63 7.30
CA GLU A 217 -12.92 -13.38 6.20
C GLU A 217 -11.42 -13.64 6.40
N ALA A 218 -10.72 -12.69 7.01
CA ALA A 218 -9.27 -12.72 7.11
C ALA A 218 -8.75 -11.96 8.32
N VAL A 219 -7.60 -12.39 8.82
CA VAL A 219 -6.77 -11.65 9.78
C VAL A 219 -5.43 -11.29 9.13
N GLU A 220 -5.12 -9.99 9.10
CA GLU A 220 -3.89 -9.44 8.58
C GLU A 220 -2.89 -9.27 9.70
N GLN A 221 -1.67 -9.72 9.45
CA GLN A 221 -0.47 -9.64 10.28
C GLN A 221 -0.74 -9.76 11.79
N PRO A 222 -1.28 -10.89 12.26
CA PRO A 222 -1.54 -11.06 13.68
C PRO A 222 -0.26 -11.15 14.52
N LEU A 223 0.80 -11.76 13.97
CA LEU A 223 2.05 -12.06 14.66
C LEU A 223 3.16 -11.08 14.28
N ALA A 224 4.24 -11.07 15.06
CA ALA A 224 5.46 -10.35 14.72
C ALA A 224 5.94 -10.69 13.29
N ASP A 225 6.49 -9.72 12.60
CA ASP A 225 6.88 -9.79 11.19
C ASP A 225 7.86 -10.94 10.84
N TRP A 226 8.71 -11.33 11.78
CA TRP A 226 9.66 -12.43 11.64
C TRP A 226 9.05 -13.83 11.86
N ASP A 227 7.84 -13.96 12.44
CA ASP A 227 7.25 -15.24 12.85
C ASP A 227 6.47 -15.95 11.73
N PHE A 228 7.19 -16.38 10.71
CA PHE A 228 6.63 -17.17 9.60
C PHE A 228 6.19 -18.58 10.05
N ASP A 229 6.84 -19.18 11.05
CA ASP A 229 6.49 -20.51 11.54
C ASP A 229 5.17 -20.46 12.35
N GLY A 230 4.98 -19.43 13.16
CA GLY A 230 3.70 -19.14 13.83
C GLY A 230 2.58 -18.89 12.84
N SER A 231 2.84 -18.10 11.79
CA SER A 231 1.87 -17.81 10.72
C SER A 231 1.50 -19.08 9.95
N ALA A 232 2.44 -19.96 9.65
CA ALA A 232 2.18 -21.28 9.06
C ALA A 232 1.32 -22.18 9.96
N LEU A 233 1.53 -22.10 11.28
CA LEU A 233 0.69 -22.83 12.25
C LEU A 233 -0.74 -22.27 12.28
N LEU A 234 -0.88 -20.94 12.25
CA LEU A 234 -2.21 -20.29 12.18
C LEU A 234 -2.95 -20.70 10.91
N ARG A 235 -2.31 -20.61 9.75
CA ARG A 235 -2.89 -21.02 8.46
C ARG A 235 -3.44 -22.44 8.47
N LYS A 236 -2.78 -23.38 9.17
CA LYS A 236 -3.22 -24.77 9.28
C LYS A 236 -4.39 -24.97 10.27
N LYS A 237 -4.57 -24.08 11.24
CA LYS A 237 -5.52 -24.26 12.33
C LYS A 237 -6.72 -23.31 12.31
N ALA A 238 -6.59 -22.20 11.59
CA ALA A 238 -7.62 -21.18 11.51
C ALA A 238 -8.56 -21.47 10.34
N ASP A 239 -9.86 -21.25 10.54
CA ASP A 239 -10.84 -21.22 9.46
C ASP A 239 -10.89 -19.86 8.75
N MET A 240 -10.06 -18.92 9.18
CA MET A 240 -9.94 -17.56 8.67
C MET A 240 -8.62 -17.42 7.89
N LYS A 241 -8.63 -16.71 6.76
CA LYS A 241 -7.41 -16.48 5.96
C LYS A 241 -6.37 -15.69 6.73
N ILE A 242 -5.10 -16.07 6.57
CA ILE A 242 -3.94 -15.36 7.12
C ILE A 242 -3.32 -14.50 6.02
N ILE A 243 -3.32 -13.18 6.23
CA ILE A 243 -2.69 -12.20 5.34
C ILE A 243 -1.38 -11.73 5.95
N LEU A 244 -0.27 -11.79 5.19
CA LEU A 244 1.01 -11.23 5.61
C LEU A 244 1.18 -9.83 5.01
N ASP A 245 1.44 -8.84 5.88
CA ASP A 245 1.75 -7.45 5.55
C ASP A 245 3.20 -7.13 5.92
N GLU A 246 3.48 -6.84 7.19
CA GLU A 246 4.80 -6.40 7.63
C GLU A 246 5.89 -7.47 7.49
N SER A 247 5.52 -8.73 7.32
CA SER A 247 6.45 -9.82 7.03
C SER A 247 7.01 -9.79 5.60
N ILE A 248 6.39 -9.06 4.68
CA ILE A 248 6.74 -9.08 3.25
C ILE A 248 7.18 -7.70 2.79
N HIS A 249 8.48 -7.53 2.57
CA HIS A 249 9.08 -6.30 2.06
C HIS A 249 9.60 -6.45 0.62
N ASN A 250 9.94 -7.65 0.21
CA ASN A 250 10.58 -7.91 -1.09
C ASN A 250 10.30 -9.33 -1.61
N ALA A 251 10.80 -9.64 -2.79
CA ALA A 251 10.65 -10.94 -3.43
C ALA A 251 11.27 -12.10 -2.61
N HIS A 252 12.33 -11.86 -1.85
CA HIS A 252 12.93 -12.90 -1.00
C HIS A 252 12.02 -13.27 0.15
N ASP A 253 11.35 -12.28 0.77
CA ASP A 253 10.37 -12.52 1.83
C ASP A 253 9.18 -13.31 1.29
N ALA A 254 8.69 -12.97 0.08
CA ALA A 254 7.63 -13.70 -0.58
C ALA A 254 8.01 -15.17 -0.81
N ILE A 255 9.22 -15.45 -1.34
CA ILE A 255 9.74 -16.81 -1.48
C ILE A 255 9.82 -17.52 -0.13
N HIS A 256 10.24 -16.81 0.94
CA HIS A 256 10.32 -17.38 2.28
C HIS A 256 8.94 -17.76 2.81
N ALA A 257 7.96 -16.87 2.66
CA ALA A 257 6.57 -17.14 3.02
C ALA A 257 5.99 -18.36 2.29
N MET A 258 6.26 -18.47 0.97
CA MET A 258 5.82 -19.64 0.19
C MET A 258 6.47 -20.93 0.66
N LYS A 259 7.78 -20.93 0.92
CA LYS A 259 8.50 -22.11 1.44
C LYS A 259 8.01 -22.55 2.82
N LYS A 260 7.58 -21.62 3.65
CA LYS A 260 7.02 -21.88 4.99
C LYS A 260 5.54 -22.24 4.99
N ASP A 261 4.85 -22.03 3.86
CA ASP A 261 3.40 -22.19 3.77
C ASP A 261 2.64 -21.29 4.77
N SER A 262 3.07 -20.04 4.90
CA SER A 262 2.69 -19.13 5.99
C SER A 262 1.64 -18.09 5.62
N ALA A 263 1.18 -18.02 4.37
CA ALA A 263 0.21 -17.03 3.91
C ALA A 263 -0.89 -17.63 3.04
N ASP A 264 -2.11 -17.13 3.20
CA ASP A 264 -3.22 -17.33 2.24
C ASP A 264 -3.32 -16.15 1.28
N MET A 265 -2.77 -14.98 1.65
CA MET A 265 -2.69 -13.78 0.85
C MET A 265 -1.49 -12.93 1.29
N ILE A 266 -0.92 -12.18 0.38
CA ILE A 266 0.15 -11.20 0.65
C ILE A 266 -0.39 -9.80 0.45
N ASN A 267 -0.16 -8.90 1.43
CA ASN A 267 -0.40 -7.46 1.29
C ASN A 267 0.89 -6.77 0.80
N ILE A 268 0.89 -6.35 -0.45
CA ILE A 268 1.96 -5.56 -1.08
C ILE A 268 1.73 -4.08 -0.73
N LYS A 269 2.77 -3.39 -0.24
CA LYS A 269 2.76 -1.92 -0.11
C LYS A 269 3.97 -1.36 -0.83
N LEU A 270 3.77 -0.39 -1.73
CA LEU A 270 4.85 0.18 -2.53
C LEU A 270 5.96 0.77 -1.66
N MET A 271 5.60 1.33 -0.51
CA MET A 271 6.56 1.90 0.45
C MET A 271 7.43 0.82 1.11
N LYS A 272 6.92 -0.40 1.30
CA LYS A 272 7.69 -1.54 1.82
C LYS A 272 8.58 -2.15 0.74
N SER A 273 8.04 -2.32 -0.47
CA SER A 273 8.75 -3.00 -1.57
C SER A 273 9.78 -2.12 -2.28
N GLY A 274 9.69 -0.80 -2.12
CA GLY A 274 10.56 0.12 -2.86
C GLY A 274 10.03 0.44 -4.25
N GLY A 275 8.72 0.33 -4.48
CA GLY A 275 8.01 0.71 -5.69
C GLY A 275 7.38 -0.44 -6.46
N LEU A 276 6.95 -0.14 -7.66
CA LEU A 276 6.23 -1.05 -8.57
C LEU A 276 7.12 -2.19 -9.07
N TYR A 277 8.37 -1.91 -9.39
CA TYR A 277 9.32 -2.90 -9.92
C TYR A 277 9.48 -4.13 -9.01
N GLU A 278 9.61 -3.92 -7.71
CA GLU A 278 9.73 -5.03 -6.76
C GLU A 278 8.36 -5.62 -6.41
N ALA A 279 7.30 -4.78 -6.39
CA ALA A 279 5.94 -5.22 -6.17
C ALA A 279 5.46 -6.22 -7.24
N GLU A 280 5.80 -6.01 -8.52
CA GLU A 280 5.51 -6.96 -9.60
C GLU A 280 6.21 -8.31 -9.39
N LYS A 281 7.42 -8.33 -8.83
CA LYS A 281 8.12 -9.60 -8.51
C LYS A 281 7.43 -10.35 -7.37
N ILE A 282 6.99 -9.62 -6.33
CA ILE A 282 6.25 -10.23 -5.21
C ILE A 282 4.96 -10.88 -5.74
N ASP A 283 4.19 -10.16 -6.56
CA ASP A 283 2.96 -10.66 -7.17
C ASP A 283 3.22 -11.90 -8.04
N ALA A 284 4.23 -11.87 -8.92
CA ALA A 284 4.56 -12.99 -9.79
C ALA A 284 4.97 -14.26 -9.02
N ILE A 285 5.67 -14.11 -7.88
CA ILE A 285 6.03 -15.22 -6.99
C ILE A 285 4.78 -15.79 -6.33
N ALA A 286 3.91 -14.94 -5.79
CA ALA A 286 2.66 -15.35 -5.15
C ALA A 286 1.73 -16.04 -6.16
N GLU A 287 1.53 -15.46 -7.34
CA GLU A 287 0.73 -16.05 -8.43
C GLU A 287 1.25 -17.43 -8.81
N SER A 288 2.56 -17.57 -8.98
CA SER A 288 3.20 -18.86 -9.32
C SER A 288 3.01 -19.92 -8.23
N ALA A 289 2.81 -19.51 -6.98
CA ALA A 289 2.51 -20.39 -5.86
C ALA A 289 1.00 -20.60 -5.62
N GLY A 290 0.12 -19.99 -6.43
CA GLY A 290 -1.34 -20.08 -6.27
C GLY A 290 -1.88 -19.22 -5.11
N ILE A 291 -1.14 -18.21 -4.66
CA ILE A 291 -1.49 -17.30 -3.57
C ILE A 291 -1.88 -15.94 -4.16
N ASN A 292 -3.05 -15.43 -3.76
CA ASN A 292 -3.48 -14.10 -4.18
C ASN A 292 -2.70 -13.01 -3.44
N CYS A 293 -2.66 -11.83 -4.05
CA CYS A 293 -2.17 -10.62 -3.44
C CYS A 293 -3.28 -9.60 -3.22
N MET A 294 -3.03 -8.66 -2.35
CA MET A 294 -3.70 -7.37 -2.24
C MET A 294 -2.65 -6.26 -2.27
N VAL A 295 -3.08 -5.04 -2.54
CA VAL A 295 -2.23 -3.84 -2.39
C VAL A 295 -2.81 -2.95 -1.31
N GLY A 296 -1.99 -2.68 -0.30
CA GLY A 296 -2.30 -1.72 0.74
C GLY A 296 -1.50 -0.42 0.59
N CYS A 297 -1.83 0.54 1.45
CA CYS A 297 -1.12 1.80 1.53
C CYS A 297 -0.64 2.11 2.96
N MET A 298 0.22 3.11 3.07
CA MET A 298 0.42 3.89 4.28
C MET A 298 -0.63 5.02 4.31
N VAL A 299 -0.42 6.09 5.05
CA VAL A 299 -1.26 7.29 4.93
C VAL A 299 -0.71 8.14 3.79
N GLU A 300 -1.02 7.76 2.55
CA GLU A 300 -0.45 8.26 1.31
C GLU A 300 -1.36 9.30 0.64
N THR A 301 -0.79 10.09 -0.29
CA THR A 301 -1.59 10.97 -1.17
C THR A 301 -2.02 10.25 -2.45
N LYS A 302 -2.77 10.98 -3.30
CA LYS A 302 -3.19 10.47 -4.60
C LYS A 302 -2.05 10.01 -5.50
N VAL A 303 -0.81 10.46 -5.29
CA VAL A 303 0.33 10.05 -6.13
C VAL A 303 0.64 8.56 -5.94
N ALA A 304 0.96 8.16 -4.71
CA ALA A 304 1.25 6.76 -4.42
C ALA A 304 0.01 5.87 -4.51
N LEU A 305 -1.16 6.38 -4.08
CA LEU A 305 -2.44 5.65 -4.23
C LEU A 305 -2.77 5.35 -5.70
N THR A 306 -2.50 6.28 -6.63
CA THR A 306 -2.71 6.02 -8.07
C THR A 306 -1.76 4.94 -8.58
N ALA A 307 -0.50 4.94 -8.13
CA ALA A 307 0.44 3.90 -8.49
C ALA A 307 0.01 2.53 -7.95
N GLY A 308 -0.39 2.46 -6.68
CA GLY A 308 -0.93 1.23 -6.06
C GLY A 308 -2.20 0.74 -6.75
N ALA A 309 -3.16 1.62 -7.01
CA ALA A 309 -4.40 1.29 -7.73
C ALA A 309 -4.11 0.83 -9.18
N SER A 310 -3.10 1.42 -9.84
CA SER A 310 -2.68 0.98 -11.17
C SER A 310 -2.11 -0.44 -11.16
N LEU A 311 -1.40 -0.83 -10.10
CA LEU A 311 -0.90 -2.19 -9.93
C LEU A 311 -2.05 -3.18 -9.71
N VAL A 312 -3.01 -2.86 -8.84
CA VAL A 312 -4.21 -3.69 -8.62
C VAL A 312 -4.97 -3.88 -9.91
N ALA A 313 -5.30 -2.79 -10.60
CA ALA A 313 -6.07 -2.81 -11.85
C ALA A 313 -5.35 -3.55 -12.99
N ALA A 314 -4.02 -3.66 -12.93
CA ALA A 314 -3.23 -4.31 -13.96
C ALA A 314 -3.15 -5.84 -13.82
N LYS A 315 -3.26 -6.37 -12.60
CA LYS A 315 -2.90 -7.77 -12.27
C LYS A 315 -4.11 -8.57 -11.79
N ARG A 316 -4.45 -9.64 -12.50
CA ARG A 316 -5.54 -10.54 -12.13
C ARG A 316 -5.33 -11.23 -10.76
N ASN A 317 -4.08 -11.48 -10.38
CA ASN A 317 -3.76 -12.14 -9.12
C ASN A 317 -3.93 -11.22 -7.89
N ILE A 318 -3.99 -9.91 -8.09
CA ILE A 318 -4.23 -8.93 -7.03
C ILE A 318 -5.74 -8.72 -6.91
N THR A 319 -6.37 -9.38 -5.94
CA THR A 319 -7.83 -9.49 -5.84
C THR A 319 -8.46 -8.53 -4.84
N ASP A 320 -7.69 -7.91 -3.99
CA ASP A 320 -8.15 -6.99 -2.94
C ASP A 320 -7.29 -5.73 -2.88
N ALA A 321 -7.85 -4.65 -2.35
CA ALA A 321 -7.15 -3.39 -2.13
C ALA A 321 -7.53 -2.74 -0.79
N ASP A 322 -6.54 -2.07 -0.18
CA ASP A 322 -6.62 -1.22 1.02
C ASP A 322 -5.96 0.12 0.66
N LEU A 323 -6.64 0.90 -0.21
CA LEU A 323 -6.12 2.14 -0.80
C LEU A 323 -7.02 3.33 -0.42
N ASP A 324 -7.33 3.44 0.85
CA ASP A 324 -8.38 4.28 1.40
C ASP A 324 -7.89 5.59 2.06
N SER A 325 -6.57 5.82 2.14
CA SER A 325 -6.02 6.94 2.91
C SER A 325 -6.48 8.33 2.43
N PHE A 326 -6.96 8.47 1.18
CA PHE A 326 -7.59 9.70 0.69
C PHE A 326 -8.86 10.10 1.48
N MET A 327 -9.44 9.17 2.23
CA MET A 327 -10.62 9.42 3.06
C MET A 327 -10.29 10.09 4.40
N TYR A 328 -9.06 9.99 4.86
CA TYR A 328 -8.65 10.40 6.21
C TYR A 328 -8.28 11.87 6.34
N TYR A 329 -7.98 12.57 5.25
CA TYR A 329 -7.63 13.99 5.26
C TYR A 329 -8.59 14.80 4.39
N GLU A 330 -8.59 16.13 4.57
CA GLU A 330 -9.28 17.05 3.68
C GLU A 330 -8.59 17.05 2.30
N GLU A 331 -9.35 17.36 1.25
CA GLU A 331 -8.83 17.40 -0.11
C GLU A 331 -7.61 18.33 -0.19
N PHE A 332 -6.51 17.80 -0.69
CA PHE A 332 -5.29 18.56 -0.89
C PHE A 332 -5.26 19.11 -2.32
N GLU A 333 -5.58 20.41 -2.47
CA GLU A 333 -5.70 21.08 -3.77
C GLU A 333 -4.41 21.06 -4.63
N GLY A 334 -3.26 20.74 -4.01
CA GLY A 334 -1.96 20.67 -4.70
C GLY A 334 -1.80 19.50 -5.68
N ILE A 335 -2.65 18.46 -5.58
CA ILE A 335 -2.56 17.24 -6.39
C ILE A 335 -3.88 17.04 -7.14
N LYS A 336 -3.85 17.03 -8.48
CA LYS A 336 -5.03 16.86 -9.33
C LYS A 336 -4.90 15.63 -10.22
N GLY A 337 -6.03 15.00 -10.56
CA GLY A 337 -6.08 13.83 -11.45
C GLY A 337 -5.83 12.50 -10.74
N GLY A 338 -5.22 11.56 -11.46
CA GLY A 338 -4.96 10.20 -11.00
C GLY A 338 -6.18 9.29 -11.09
N PHE A 339 -7.12 9.47 -10.19
CA PHE A 339 -8.36 8.69 -10.16
C PHE A 339 -9.55 9.48 -9.65
N GLU A 340 -10.74 8.96 -9.94
CA GLU A 340 -12.02 9.34 -9.33
C GLU A 340 -12.51 8.24 -8.40
N VAL A 341 -13.37 8.59 -7.44
CA VAL A 341 -13.94 7.63 -6.47
C VAL A 341 -15.46 7.65 -6.56
N LYS A 342 -16.07 6.45 -6.63
CA LYS A 342 -17.53 6.25 -6.57
C LYS A 342 -17.86 5.16 -5.55
N GLY A 343 -18.33 5.55 -4.38
CA GLY A 343 -18.51 4.62 -3.26
C GLY A 343 -17.16 4.04 -2.83
N ASP A 344 -17.02 2.72 -2.92
CA ASP A 344 -15.79 1.97 -2.64
C ASP A 344 -14.93 1.71 -3.89
N THR A 345 -15.26 2.33 -5.03
CA THR A 345 -14.60 2.05 -6.31
C THR A 345 -13.72 3.22 -6.75
N ILE A 346 -12.44 2.97 -6.89
CA ILE A 346 -11.43 3.83 -7.52
C ILE A 346 -11.50 3.59 -9.04
N ILE A 347 -11.63 4.66 -9.82
CA ILE A 347 -11.66 4.63 -11.29
C ILE A 347 -10.44 5.38 -11.80
N LEU A 348 -9.49 4.66 -12.39
CA LEU A 348 -8.25 5.23 -12.90
C LEU A 348 -8.46 6.10 -14.13
N SER A 349 -7.65 7.15 -14.24
CA SER A 349 -7.61 8.03 -15.42
C SER A 349 -6.98 7.30 -16.61
N ASP A 350 -7.50 7.58 -17.82
CA ASP A 350 -6.89 7.13 -19.08
C ASP A 350 -5.77 8.05 -19.58
N LYS A 351 -5.39 9.08 -18.82
CA LYS A 351 -4.25 9.96 -19.16
C LYS A 351 -2.92 9.20 -19.04
N PRO A 352 -1.91 9.53 -19.87
CA PRO A 352 -0.59 8.90 -19.81
C PRO A 352 0.07 8.99 -18.42
N GLY A 353 0.79 7.93 -18.06
CA GLY A 353 1.45 7.79 -16.77
C GLY A 353 0.44 7.66 -15.63
N LEU A 354 0.67 8.37 -14.54
CA LEU A 354 -0.27 8.47 -13.41
C LEU A 354 -1.49 9.36 -13.72
N GLY A 355 -1.47 10.16 -14.77
CA GLY A 355 -2.51 11.14 -15.06
C GLY A 355 -2.63 12.22 -13.99
N ILE A 356 -1.57 12.50 -13.26
CA ILE A 356 -1.49 13.45 -12.14
C ILE A 356 -0.78 14.73 -12.57
N GLU A 357 -1.26 15.84 -12.04
CA GLU A 357 -0.67 17.17 -12.15
C GLU A 357 -0.40 17.74 -10.76
N ILE A 358 0.83 18.21 -10.52
CA ILE A 358 1.27 18.84 -9.27
C ILE A 358 2.02 20.13 -9.62
N ASN A 359 1.74 21.19 -8.90
CA ASN A 359 2.51 22.44 -8.98
C ASN A 359 3.71 22.33 -8.02
N MET A 360 4.88 21.88 -8.58
CA MET A 360 6.17 21.80 -7.89
C MET A 360 7.23 22.60 -8.64
#